data_02e0173f725022afeb1d39e9dec775a8
#
_entry.id   02e0173f725022afeb1d39e9dec775a8
#
_cell.length_a   1.000
_cell.length_b   1.000
_cell.length_c   1.000
_cell.angle_alpha   90.00
_cell.angle_beta   90.00
_cell.angle_gamma   90.00
#
_symmetry.space_group_name_H-M   'P 1'
#
loop_
_entity.id
_entity.type
_entity.pdbx_description
1 polymer ?
#
loop_
_entity_poly.entity_id
_entity_poly.type
_entity_poly.pdbx_seq_one_letter_code
_entity_poly.pdbx_strand_id
1 'polypeptide(L)'
;MRTNRDIKILFGISIQFFLLAFPLIKTIDFMQNDDWVYYKTTADFMKGVIQLDPYIGPTFYLQGFMGALWAYFFTLETLPILTLIITVLNFFIFATILIKFFKQSWLTATIIGSIYLFNPLNVYTAIGYMTTQYFMFFLLLSVFTFLLFEKNQKYVYLFLTLFLSFLGLLIRQVSLAIPLSMAIYFTLKKDFKKTLLSIISSIFFGVIYNFLIPLTPRIREVGLQLHHFKEIKYTYSLIYGILIILAAFLLPFIISVFLEKSQLKTVITQKKKLCAFLIISIFLFITLNKLFMPQEISWGEFPYFENTFERTGFYPRGVSGTKYHFMGSYDLYRFWDLAAKIGVAVLLSYILLFQRKFLNFHFIFIVVYLLLMVTVETFYDRYILILIPPAIMYLLSIQKIEFNLGQMIVKILFGFFLMFLSYQFAMDFILVNKYIWNKAKEISKSKNIPEKRILATNAWKLNYINDERDYTFNFSYDSQVINETYRCCYYLVEVNEINYPLNIFVNPKIYLYQARSFSSTIEKQDN
;
A
#
# COMPACT_ATOMS: atom_id res chain seq x y z
N MET A 1 0.89 21.26 28.77
CA MET A 1 2.28 20.78 29.05
C MET A 1 2.49 19.32 28.68
N ARG A 2 1.65 18.34 29.12
CA ARG A 2 1.79 16.91 28.83
C ARG A 2 1.87 16.61 27.32
N THR A 3 0.95 17.15 26.53
CA THR A 3 0.90 16.92 25.06
C THR A 3 2.19 17.33 24.34
N ASN A 4 2.82 18.46 24.71
CA ASN A 4 4.06 18.89 24.07
C ASN A 4 5.24 17.98 24.43
N ARG A 5 5.29 17.46 25.67
CA ARG A 5 6.29 16.47 26.08
C ARG A 5 6.11 15.17 25.30
N ASP A 6 4.88 14.70 25.18
CA ASP A 6 4.56 13.47 24.47
C ASP A 6 4.96 13.55 22.99
N ILE A 7 4.76 14.69 22.32
CA ILE A 7 5.18 14.94 20.94
C ILE A 7 6.72 14.95 20.81
N LYS A 8 7.45 15.52 21.77
CA LYS A 8 8.93 15.51 21.77
C LYS A 8 9.48 14.09 21.90
N ILE A 9 8.87 13.26 22.77
CA ILE A 9 9.25 11.84 22.91
C ILE A 9 8.99 11.10 21.59
N LEU A 10 7.83 11.31 20.98
CA LEU A 10 7.47 10.71 19.71
C LEU A 10 8.44 11.10 18.59
N PHE A 11 8.90 12.36 18.55
CA PHE A 11 9.92 12.80 17.60
C PHE A 11 11.23 12.01 17.75
N GLY A 12 11.69 11.82 19.00
CA GLY A 12 12.85 10.98 19.28
C GLY A 12 12.68 9.54 18.82
N ILE A 13 11.50 8.93 19.05
CA ILE A 13 11.16 7.59 18.55
C ILE A 13 11.18 7.53 17.01
N SER A 14 10.66 8.56 16.35
CA SER A 14 10.67 8.65 14.89
C SER A 14 12.09 8.67 14.32
N ILE A 15 13.01 9.41 14.98
CA ILE A 15 14.43 9.41 14.62
C ILE A 15 15.04 8.02 14.81
N GLN A 16 14.71 7.32 15.89
CA GLN A 16 15.20 5.95 16.12
C GLN A 16 14.74 4.99 15.00
N PHE A 17 13.48 5.06 14.58
CA PHE A 17 12.99 4.27 13.45
C PHE A 17 13.74 4.59 12.16
N PHE A 18 14.00 5.86 11.87
CA PHE A 18 14.81 6.25 10.74
C PHE A 18 16.21 5.63 10.81
N LEU A 19 16.91 5.79 11.94
CA LEU A 19 18.26 5.29 12.12
C LEU A 19 18.36 3.76 12.03
N LEU A 20 17.33 3.03 12.46
CA LEU A 20 17.29 1.56 12.36
C LEU A 20 17.06 1.08 10.92
N ALA A 21 16.23 1.78 10.15
CA ALA A 21 15.92 1.40 8.78
C ALA A 21 16.95 1.91 7.75
N PHE A 22 17.63 3.02 8.04
CA PHE A 22 18.56 3.70 7.13
C PHE A 22 19.67 2.79 6.58
N PRO A 23 20.37 1.96 7.38
CA PRO A 23 21.43 1.09 6.86
C PRO A 23 20.93 0.12 5.80
N LEU A 24 19.71 -0.42 5.97
CA LEU A 24 19.09 -1.34 5.03
C LEU A 24 18.72 -0.63 3.73
N ILE A 25 18.05 0.52 3.83
CA ILE A 25 17.60 1.30 2.67
C ILE A 25 18.78 1.84 1.86
N LYS A 26 19.87 2.28 2.53
CA LYS A 26 21.09 2.73 1.87
C LYS A 26 21.74 1.65 0.98
N THR A 27 21.49 0.38 1.22
CA THR A 27 22.06 -0.72 0.44
C THR A 27 21.26 -1.06 -0.81
N ILE A 28 20.13 -0.40 -1.06
CA ILE A 28 19.26 -0.65 -2.22
C ILE A 28 19.91 -0.02 -3.46
N ASP A 29 20.29 -0.88 -4.39
CA ASP A 29 20.95 -0.55 -5.66
C ASP A 29 20.19 -1.09 -6.89
N PHE A 30 18.92 -1.41 -6.67
CA PHE A 30 17.98 -1.90 -7.68
C PHE A 30 16.72 -1.04 -7.71
N MET A 31 15.96 -1.12 -8.81
CA MET A 31 14.65 -0.50 -8.94
C MET A 31 13.56 -1.48 -8.52
N GLN A 32 12.66 -1.01 -7.63
CA GLN A 32 11.47 -1.75 -7.25
C GLN A 32 10.41 -1.55 -8.34
N ASN A 33 9.71 -2.59 -8.73
CA ASN A 33 8.56 -2.60 -9.65
C ASN A 33 8.45 -1.35 -10.58
N ASP A 34 7.59 -0.37 -10.24
CA ASP A 34 7.34 0.83 -11.05
C ASP A 34 8.43 1.93 -10.90
N ASP A 35 9.43 1.73 -10.05
CA ASP A 35 10.46 2.76 -9.79
C ASP A 35 11.22 3.17 -11.05
N TRP A 36 11.43 2.24 -11.99
CA TRP A 36 12.15 2.49 -13.23
C TRP A 36 11.60 3.71 -13.99
N VAL A 37 10.28 3.85 -14.05
CA VAL A 37 9.63 4.96 -14.74
C VAL A 37 9.59 6.23 -13.89
N TYR A 38 9.50 6.10 -12.56
CA TYR A 38 9.58 7.24 -11.65
C TYR A 38 10.98 7.85 -11.64
N TYR A 39 12.03 7.04 -11.64
CA TYR A 39 13.43 7.49 -11.75
C TYR A 39 13.69 8.21 -13.09
N LYS A 40 13.26 7.61 -14.21
CA LYS A 40 13.38 8.20 -15.53
C LYS A 40 12.72 9.57 -15.60
N THR A 41 11.46 9.68 -15.20
CA THR A 41 10.74 10.96 -15.19
C THR A 41 11.38 11.98 -14.25
N THR A 42 11.86 11.56 -13.08
CA THR A 42 12.58 12.46 -12.16
C THR A 42 13.89 12.96 -12.78
N ALA A 43 14.63 12.11 -13.50
CA ALA A 43 15.83 12.50 -14.22
C ALA A 43 15.53 13.50 -15.36
N ASP A 44 14.41 13.34 -16.05
CA ASP A 44 13.97 14.28 -17.08
C ASP A 44 13.57 15.63 -16.46
N PHE A 45 12.91 15.64 -15.31
CA PHE A 45 12.62 16.88 -14.56
C PHE A 45 13.89 17.61 -14.14
N MET A 46 14.95 16.90 -13.73
CA MET A 46 16.27 17.51 -13.45
C MET A 46 16.86 18.23 -14.67
N LYS A 47 16.56 17.77 -15.88
CA LYS A 47 16.99 18.38 -17.14
C LYS A 47 16.05 19.49 -17.62
N GLY A 48 15.00 19.81 -16.86
CA GLY A 48 13.98 20.80 -17.23
C GLY A 48 12.90 20.28 -18.19
N VAL A 49 12.88 18.98 -18.47
CA VAL A 49 11.84 18.34 -19.30
C VAL A 49 10.68 17.94 -18.41
N ILE A 50 9.63 18.79 -18.35
CA ILE A 50 8.44 18.57 -17.51
C ILE A 50 7.39 17.75 -18.30
N GLN A 51 7.76 16.55 -18.67
CA GLN A 51 6.88 15.60 -19.34
C GLN A 51 6.86 14.29 -18.57
N LEU A 52 5.65 13.77 -18.30
CA LEU A 52 5.52 12.48 -17.65
C LEU A 52 5.71 11.35 -18.67
N ASP A 53 6.37 10.28 -18.25
CA ASP A 53 6.48 9.07 -19.06
C ASP A 53 5.07 8.47 -19.31
N PRO A 54 4.80 7.89 -20.49
CA PRO A 54 3.49 7.30 -20.83
C PRO A 54 3.00 6.21 -19.87
N TYR A 55 3.89 5.57 -19.13
CA TYR A 55 3.55 4.53 -18.13
C TYR A 55 3.17 5.08 -16.75
N ILE A 56 3.40 6.39 -16.50
CA ILE A 56 3.07 7.02 -15.22
C ILE A 56 1.64 7.52 -15.19
N GLY A 57 0.98 7.47 -14.02
CA GLY A 57 -0.29 8.17 -13.81
C GLY A 57 -0.17 9.69 -14.04
N PRO A 58 -1.25 10.39 -14.40
CA PRO A 58 -1.23 11.78 -14.89
C PRO A 58 -0.84 12.83 -13.85
N THR A 59 -0.55 12.45 -12.64
CA THR A 59 -0.44 13.37 -11.49
C THR A 59 0.88 13.24 -10.72
N PHE A 60 1.92 12.67 -11.31
CA PHE A 60 3.23 12.47 -10.67
C PHE A 60 4.07 13.76 -10.55
N TYR A 61 3.52 14.92 -10.81
CA TYR A 61 4.29 16.17 -10.90
C TYR A 61 4.99 16.55 -9.59
N LEU A 62 4.24 16.63 -8.48
CA LEU A 62 4.82 17.09 -7.21
C LEU A 62 5.88 16.13 -6.69
N GLN A 63 5.65 14.82 -6.75
CA GLN A 63 6.67 13.84 -6.36
C GLN A 63 7.89 13.90 -7.27
N GLY A 64 7.69 14.02 -8.59
CA GLY A 64 8.78 14.19 -9.56
C GLY A 64 9.65 15.42 -9.23
N PHE A 65 9.03 16.57 -8.91
CA PHE A 65 9.76 17.77 -8.48
C PHE A 65 10.46 17.58 -7.14
N MET A 66 9.82 16.96 -6.14
CA MET A 66 10.48 16.66 -4.86
C MET A 66 11.69 15.75 -5.05
N GLY A 67 11.55 14.72 -5.91
CA GLY A 67 12.64 13.82 -6.26
C GLY A 67 13.77 14.52 -7.03
N ALA A 68 13.44 15.37 -8.00
CA ALA A 68 14.42 16.14 -8.76
C ALA A 68 15.21 17.11 -7.86
N LEU A 69 14.51 17.80 -6.95
CA LEU A 69 15.16 18.67 -5.96
C LEU A 69 16.07 17.88 -5.03
N TRP A 70 15.63 16.72 -4.55
CA TRP A 70 16.46 15.83 -3.73
C TRP A 70 17.69 15.34 -4.50
N ALA A 71 17.49 14.84 -5.72
CA ALA A 71 18.56 14.29 -6.55
C ALA A 71 19.57 15.35 -6.99
N TYR A 72 19.18 16.63 -7.06
CA TYR A 72 20.09 17.74 -7.31
C TYR A 72 21.15 17.89 -6.20
N PHE A 73 20.78 17.64 -4.93
CA PHE A 73 21.70 17.74 -3.79
C PHE A 73 22.41 16.43 -3.47
N PHE A 74 21.79 15.29 -3.80
CA PHE A 74 22.31 13.97 -3.40
C PHE A 74 22.62 13.10 -4.63
N THR A 75 21.72 12.34 -5.13
CA THR A 75 21.75 11.60 -6.42
C THR A 75 20.42 10.88 -6.62
N LEU A 76 20.14 10.41 -7.84
CA LEU A 76 18.92 9.64 -8.13
C LEU A 76 18.85 8.32 -7.35
N GLU A 77 19.99 7.65 -7.15
CA GLU A 77 20.09 6.37 -6.45
C GLU A 77 19.67 6.49 -4.97
N THR A 78 19.66 7.71 -4.43
CA THR A 78 19.27 7.97 -3.03
C THR A 78 17.78 8.26 -2.84
N LEU A 79 16.96 8.21 -3.88
CA LEU A 79 15.51 8.42 -3.80
C LEU A 79 14.78 7.50 -2.79
N PRO A 80 15.18 6.22 -2.57
CA PRO A 80 14.62 5.42 -1.48
C PRO A 80 14.85 6.01 -0.09
N ILE A 81 15.94 6.76 0.13
CA ILE A 81 16.20 7.46 1.40
C ILE A 81 15.19 8.60 1.60
N LEU A 82 14.89 9.37 0.55
CA LEU A 82 13.83 10.37 0.60
C LEU A 82 12.49 9.72 0.96
N THR A 83 12.15 8.58 0.36
CA THR A 83 10.92 7.84 0.67
C THR A 83 10.90 7.37 2.12
N LEU A 84 12.03 6.89 2.67
CA LEU A 84 12.14 6.53 4.08
C LEU A 84 11.87 7.74 5.00
N ILE A 85 12.43 8.91 4.69
CA ILE A 85 12.16 10.16 5.44
C ILE A 85 10.66 10.45 5.44
N ILE A 86 10.02 10.43 4.27
CA ILE A 86 8.57 10.66 4.14
C ILE A 86 7.77 9.62 4.92
N THR A 87 8.17 8.34 4.89
CA THR A 87 7.50 7.27 5.66
C THR A 87 7.56 7.51 7.16
N VAL A 88 8.71 7.92 7.68
CA VAL A 88 8.90 8.25 9.09
C VAL A 88 8.11 9.52 9.47
N LEU A 89 8.05 10.51 8.59
CA LEU A 89 7.18 11.68 8.78
C LEU A 89 5.70 11.29 8.79
N ASN A 90 5.26 10.36 7.96
CA ASN A 90 3.89 9.82 7.97
C ASN A 90 3.56 9.20 9.33
N PHE A 91 4.45 8.36 9.87
CA PHE A 91 4.29 7.83 11.22
C PHE A 91 4.20 8.93 12.27
N PHE A 92 5.12 9.91 12.23
CA PHE A 92 5.15 11.02 13.19
C PHE A 92 3.87 11.87 13.15
N ILE A 93 3.40 12.23 11.96
CA ILE A 93 2.17 13.03 11.79
C ILE A 93 0.96 12.22 12.27
N PHE A 94 0.83 10.95 11.88
CA PHE A 94 -0.27 10.09 12.31
C PHE A 94 -0.31 9.94 13.83
N ALA A 95 0.81 9.60 14.46
CA ALA A 95 0.88 9.49 15.92
C ALA A 95 0.66 10.83 16.62
N THR A 96 1.08 11.97 16.03
CA THR A 96 0.76 13.33 16.54
C THR A 96 -0.74 13.61 16.48
N ILE A 97 -1.44 13.18 15.42
CA ILE A 97 -2.91 13.25 15.32
C ILE A 97 -3.54 12.49 16.50
N LEU A 98 -3.07 11.26 16.77
CA LEU A 98 -3.59 10.42 17.84
C LEU A 98 -3.42 11.09 19.23
N ILE A 99 -2.27 11.71 19.49
CA ILE A 99 -2.01 12.42 20.75
C ILE A 99 -2.90 13.67 20.87
N LYS A 100 -2.94 14.50 19.81
CA LYS A 100 -3.50 15.85 19.87
C LYS A 100 -5.03 15.88 19.82
N PHE A 101 -5.63 14.99 19.04
CA PHE A 101 -7.07 14.99 18.77
C PHE A 101 -7.81 13.81 19.39
N PHE A 102 -7.15 12.65 19.52
CA PHE A 102 -7.74 11.45 20.12
C PHE A 102 -7.27 11.22 21.55
N LYS A 103 -6.50 12.18 22.13
CA LYS A 103 -6.04 12.19 23.54
C LYS A 103 -5.26 10.93 23.95
N GLN A 104 -4.62 10.27 22.99
CA GLN A 104 -3.79 9.10 23.29
C GLN A 104 -2.48 9.52 23.97
N SER A 105 -1.93 8.66 24.84
CA SER A 105 -0.57 8.86 25.37
C SER A 105 0.46 8.63 24.25
N TRP A 106 1.68 9.14 24.43
CA TRP A 106 2.77 8.89 23.47
C TRP A 106 3.01 7.40 23.25
N LEU A 107 2.96 6.59 24.33
CA LEU A 107 3.14 5.14 24.25
C LEU A 107 2.03 4.48 23.42
N THR A 108 0.77 4.81 23.70
CA THR A 108 -0.36 4.27 22.94
C THR A 108 -0.30 4.72 21.47
N ALA A 109 0.02 5.97 21.21
CA ALA A 109 0.15 6.50 19.86
C ALA A 109 1.31 5.81 19.08
N THR A 110 2.41 5.51 19.76
CA THR A 110 3.53 4.73 19.19
C THR A 110 3.10 3.31 18.85
N ILE A 111 2.43 2.60 19.74
CA ILE A 111 1.95 1.23 19.50
C ILE A 111 0.98 1.19 18.32
N ILE A 112 -0.01 2.10 18.28
CA ILE A 112 -0.96 2.20 17.17
C ILE A 112 -0.24 2.57 15.88
N GLY A 113 0.65 3.57 15.94
CA GLY A 113 1.44 4.00 14.79
C GLY A 113 2.38 2.91 14.27
N SER A 114 2.91 2.05 15.15
CA SER A 114 3.74 0.92 14.76
C SER A 114 2.97 -0.15 13.97
N ILE A 115 1.69 -0.38 14.25
CA ILE A 115 0.82 -1.25 13.44
C ILE A 115 0.69 -0.72 12.00
N TYR A 116 0.60 0.60 11.84
CA TYR A 116 0.65 1.24 10.52
C TYR A 116 2.05 1.16 9.90
N LEU A 117 3.10 1.52 10.65
CA LEU A 117 4.48 1.59 10.16
C LEU A 117 5.00 0.23 9.70
N PHE A 118 4.77 -0.82 10.47
CA PHE A 118 5.21 -2.18 10.18
C PHE A 118 4.17 -3.00 9.40
N ASN A 119 3.12 -2.37 8.86
CA ASN A 119 2.24 -3.04 7.93
C ASN A 119 3.01 -3.46 6.67
N PRO A 120 2.87 -4.70 6.16
CA PRO A 120 3.58 -5.15 4.95
C PRO A 120 3.40 -4.23 3.76
N LEU A 121 2.18 -3.69 3.54
CA LEU A 121 1.92 -2.74 2.46
C LEU A 121 2.71 -1.43 2.63
N ASN A 122 2.86 -0.97 3.88
CA ASN A 122 3.65 0.23 4.18
C ASN A 122 5.14 -0.01 3.98
N VAL A 123 5.66 -1.13 4.50
CA VAL A 123 7.08 -1.48 4.38
C VAL A 123 7.47 -1.65 2.91
N TYR A 124 6.66 -2.35 2.11
CA TYR A 124 6.90 -2.48 0.67
C TYR A 124 7.02 -1.11 -0.02
N THR A 125 6.06 -0.20 0.24
CA THR A 125 6.07 1.12 -0.40
C THR A 125 7.13 2.06 0.15
N ALA A 126 7.76 1.73 1.28
CA ALA A 126 8.86 2.48 1.90
C ALA A 126 10.25 2.08 1.38
N ILE A 127 10.40 0.89 0.77
CA ILE A 127 11.69 0.38 0.28
C ILE A 127 12.12 1.07 -1.01
N GLY A 128 11.16 1.43 -1.90
CA GLY A 128 11.43 2.06 -3.20
C GLY A 128 11.01 3.53 -3.27
N TYR A 129 10.80 4.04 -4.49
CA TYR A 129 10.38 5.41 -4.75
C TYR A 129 8.90 5.49 -5.13
N MET A 130 8.02 4.85 -4.32
CA MET A 130 6.61 4.66 -4.62
C MET A 130 5.74 5.86 -4.25
N THR A 131 4.76 6.20 -5.10
CA THR A 131 3.85 7.35 -4.94
C THR A 131 2.99 7.30 -3.67
N THR A 132 2.74 6.10 -3.12
CA THR A 132 1.84 5.90 -1.99
C THR A 132 2.30 6.65 -0.73
N GLN A 133 3.62 6.66 -0.43
CA GLN A 133 4.15 7.34 0.76
C GLN A 133 4.01 8.86 0.68
N TYR A 134 4.27 9.43 -0.49
CA TYR A 134 4.14 10.87 -0.72
C TYR A 134 2.68 11.33 -0.68
N PHE A 135 1.78 10.56 -1.26
CA PHE A 135 0.35 10.85 -1.15
C PHE A 135 -0.14 10.76 0.31
N MET A 136 0.27 9.71 1.04
CA MET A 136 -0.06 9.56 2.47
C MET A 136 0.39 10.77 3.30
N PHE A 137 1.54 11.33 2.99
CA PHE A 137 2.06 12.53 3.66
C PHE A 137 1.08 13.71 3.54
N PHE A 138 0.64 14.02 2.33
CA PHE A 138 -0.30 15.12 2.12
C PHE A 138 -1.71 14.79 2.63
N LEU A 139 -2.14 13.54 2.57
CA LEU A 139 -3.40 13.09 3.19
C LEU A 139 -3.39 13.33 4.71
N LEU A 140 -2.35 12.86 5.40
CA LEU A 140 -2.25 13.02 6.86
C LEU A 140 -2.13 14.48 7.28
N LEU A 141 -1.40 15.32 6.53
CA LEU A 141 -1.36 16.75 6.75
C LEU A 141 -2.73 17.42 6.52
N SER A 142 -3.46 17.00 5.47
CA SER A 142 -4.82 17.48 5.20
C SER A 142 -5.78 17.10 6.34
N VAL A 143 -5.72 15.86 6.80
CA VAL A 143 -6.52 15.41 7.96
C VAL A 143 -6.14 16.18 9.22
N PHE A 144 -4.85 16.38 9.47
CA PHE A 144 -4.37 17.15 10.62
C PHE A 144 -4.92 18.59 10.62
N THR A 145 -4.84 19.28 9.48
CA THR A 145 -5.35 20.65 9.34
C THR A 145 -6.87 20.71 9.38
N PHE A 146 -7.56 19.71 8.84
CA PHE A 146 -9.01 19.58 8.97
C PHE A 146 -9.45 19.41 10.42
N LEU A 147 -8.76 18.59 11.21
CA LEU A 147 -9.04 18.44 12.65
C LEU A 147 -8.71 19.72 13.44
N LEU A 148 -7.71 20.49 13.03
CA LEU A 148 -7.47 21.83 13.58
C LEU A 148 -8.62 22.79 13.24
N PHE A 149 -9.15 22.71 12.02
CA PHE A 149 -10.33 23.48 11.62
C PHE A 149 -11.54 23.09 12.48
N GLU A 150 -11.84 21.80 12.62
CA GLU A 150 -12.97 21.34 13.46
C GLU A 150 -12.84 21.81 14.91
N LYS A 151 -11.63 21.87 15.45
CA LYS A 151 -11.38 22.33 16.82
C LYS A 151 -11.47 23.84 16.98
N ASN A 152 -10.92 24.61 16.04
CA ASN A 152 -10.71 26.05 16.20
C ASN A 152 -11.68 26.90 15.35
N GLN A 153 -12.38 26.32 14.38
CA GLN A 153 -13.31 26.95 13.43
C GLN A 153 -12.68 28.11 12.62
N LYS A 154 -11.33 28.15 12.47
CA LYS A 154 -10.63 29.18 11.69
C LYS A 154 -10.50 28.76 10.24
N TYR A 155 -11.03 29.57 9.31
CA TYR A 155 -11.02 29.30 7.88
C TYR A 155 -9.62 29.05 7.29
N VAL A 156 -8.57 29.63 7.89
CA VAL A 156 -7.18 29.39 7.44
C VAL A 156 -6.83 27.90 7.45
N TYR A 157 -7.32 27.12 8.43
CA TYR A 157 -7.09 25.69 8.47
C TYR A 157 -7.91 24.94 7.41
N LEU A 158 -9.10 25.44 7.07
CA LEU A 158 -9.91 24.88 6.00
C LEU A 158 -9.24 25.07 4.64
N PHE A 159 -8.78 26.30 4.35
CA PHE A 159 -8.02 26.59 3.13
C PHE A 159 -6.72 25.78 3.07
N LEU A 160 -6.00 25.65 4.19
CA LEU A 160 -4.79 24.84 4.25
C LEU A 160 -5.09 23.33 3.98
N THR A 161 -6.22 22.82 4.47
CA THR A 161 -6.67 21.45 4.16
C THR A 161 -6.88 21.27 2.67
N LEU A 162 -7.60 22.19 2.03
CA LEU A 162 -7.87 22.14 0.59
C LEU A 162 -6.57 22.30 -0.24
N PHE A 163 -5.67 23.19 0.19
CA PHE A 163 -4.38 23.37 -0.46
C PHE A 163 -3.50 22.13 -0.37
N LEU A 164 -3.38 21.51 0.81
CA LEU A 164 -2.62 20.28 1.00
C LEU A 164 -3.23 19.10 0.23
N SER A 165 -4.57 19.04 0.16
CA SER A 165 -5.22 18.02 -0.68
C SER A 165 -5.01 18.27 -2.17
N PHE A 166 -4.90 19.54 -2.62
CA PHE A 166 -4.49 19.87 -3.97
C PHE A 166 -3.05 19.42 -4.27
N LEU A 167 -2.11 19.64 -3.35
CA LEU A 167 -0.75 19.11 -3.47
C LEU A 167 -0.77 17.57 -3.56
N GLY A 168 -1.63 16.91 -2.78
CA GLY A 168 -1.87 15.47 -2.89
C GLY A 168 -2.42 15.05 -4.26
N LEU A 169 -3.27 15.87 -4.91
CA LEU A 169 -3.77 15.62 -6.27
C LEU A 169 -2.61 15.58 -7.30
N LEU A 170 -1.61 16.45 -7.13
CA LEU A 170 -0.43 16.47 -8.00
C LEU A 170 0.51 15.26 -7.80
N ILE A 171 0.13 14.31 -6.93
CA ILE A 171 0.79 13.01 -6.74
C ILE A 171 -0.16 11.87 -7.15
N ARG A 172 -1.42 11.93 -6.70
CA ARG A 172 -2.45 10.91 -7.00
C ARG A 172 -3.84 11.52 -7.09
N GLN A 173 -4.56 11.17 -8.17
CA GLN A 173 -5.93 11.65 -8.43
C GLN A 173 -6.93 11.33 -7.31
N VAL A 174 -6.72 10.28 -6.54
CA VAL A 174 -7.58 9.89 -5.41
C VAL A 174 -7.63 10.92 -4.27
N SER A 175 -6.76 11.94 -4.30
CA SER A 175 -6.85 13.11 -3.40
C SER A 175 -8.18 13.85 -3.50
N LEU A 176 -8.89 13.70 -4.62
CA LEU A 176 -10.26 14.20 -4.80
C LEU A 176 -11.23 13.70 -3.73
N ALA A 177 -10.94 12.55 -3.10
CA ALA A 177 -11.72 12.04 -1.97
C ALA A 177 -11.83 13.03 -0.81
N ILE A 178 -10.82 13.87 -0.57
CA ILE A 178 -10.80 14.80 0.58
C ILE A 178 -11.86 15.90 0.42
N PRO A 179 -11.83 16.75 -0.63
CA PRO A 179 -12.84 17.80 -0.79
C PRO A 179 -14.25 17.25 -1.01
N LEU A 180 -14.43 16.10 -1.69
CA LEU A 180 -15.73 15.43 -1.82
C LEU A 180 -16.26 14.98 -0.44
N SER A 181 -15.43 14.41 0.41
CA SER A 181 -15.81 14.00 1.76
C SER A 181 -16.17 15.20 2.62
N MET A 182 -15.43 16.32 2.49
CA MET A 182 -15.76 17.57 3.18
C MET A 182 -17.10 18.14 2.71
N ALA A 183 -17.39 18.09 1.40
CA ALA A 183 -18.67 18.54 0.85
C ALA A 183 -19.84 17.75 1.48
N ILE A 184 -19.76 16.42 1.50
CA ILE A 184 -20.78 15.56 2.12
C ILE A 184 -20.89 15.85 3.63
N TYR A 185 -19.74 15.93 4.32
CA TYR A 185 -19.70 16.18 5.76
C TYR A 185 -20.35 17.50 6.17
N PHE A 186 -20.06 18.60 5.45
CA PHE A 186 -20.66 19.91 5.74
C PHE A 186 -22.12 19.98 5.31
N THR A 187 -22.52 19.27 4.25
CA THR A 187 -23.94 19.12 3.88
C THR A 187 -24.73 18.48 5.02
N LEU A 188 -24.23 17.38 5.60
CA LEU A 188 -24.84 16.73 6.76
C LEU A 188 -24.89 17.62 8.00
N LYS A 189 -23.91 18.53 8.14
CA LYS A 189 -23.90 19.55 9.19
C LYS A 189 -24.75 20.80 8.87
N LYS A 190 -25.39 20.87 7.69
CA LYS A 190 -26.16 22.00 7.18
C LYS A 190 -25.37 23.31 7.09
N ASP A 191 -24.04 23.24 6.87
CA ASP A 191 -23.16 24.39 6.71
C ASP A 191 -22.94 24.67 5.21
N PHE A 192 -23.88 25.38 4.59
CA PHE A 192 -23.90 25.61 3.15
C PHE A 192 -22.68 26.35 2.62
N LYS A 193 -22.10 27.29 3.39
CA LYS A 193 -20.92 28.04 2.94
C LYS A 193 -19.71 27.12 2.78
N LYS A 194 -19.47 26.25 3.78
CA LYS A 194 -18.36 25.28 3.74
C LYS A 194 -18.64 24.17 2.72
N THR A 195 -19.90 23.74 2.57
CA THR A 195 -20.32 22.82 1.51
C THR A 195 -19.99 23.38 0.14
N LEU A 196 -20.40 24.62 -0.15
CA LEU A 196 -20.14 25.26 -1.45
C LEU A 196 -18.63 25.38 -1.72
N LEU A 197 -17.83 25.81 -0.75
CA LEU A 197 -16.38 25.89 -0.89
C LEU A 197 -15.77 24.52 -1.23
N SER A 198 -16.22 23.46 -0.55
CA SER A 198 -15.73 22.10 -0.79
C SER A 198 -16.14 21.56 -2.17
N ILE A 199 -17.36 21.86 -2.63
CA ILE A 199 -17.83 21.51 -3.98
C ILE A 199 -17.01 22.26 -5.05
N ILE A 200 -16.82 23.57 -4.91
CA ILE A 200 -16.00 24.37 -5.83
C ILE A 200 -14.58 23.79 -5.90
N SER A 201 -13.98 23.44 -4.76
CA SER A 201 -12.66 22.82 -4.71
C SER A 201 -12.66 21.45 -5.42
N SER A 202 -13.71 20.63 -5.25
CA SER A 202 -13.82 19.34 -5.93
C SER A 202 -13.92 19.50 -7.44
N ILE A 203 -14.71 20.46 -7.91
CA ILE A 203 -14.83 20.80 -9.35
C ILE A 203 -13.48 21.29 -9.87
N PHE A 204 -12.82 22.20 -9.16
CA PHE A 204 -11.50 22.71 -9.52
C PHE A 204 -10.47 21.56 -9.65
N PHE A 205 -10.46 20.63 -8.70
CA PHE A 205 -9.57 19.46 -8.77
C PHE A 205 -9.89 18.58 -9.98
N GLY A 206 -11.17 18.36 -10.27
CA GLY A 206 -11.61 17.62 -11.46
C GLY A 206 -11.18 18.31 -12.77
N VAL A 207 -11.32 19.63 -12.84
CA VAL A 207 -10.88 20.42 -14.01
C VAL A 207 -9.36 20.33 -14.19
N ILE A 208 -8.58 20.54 -13.12
CA ILE A 208 -7.11 20.43 -13.19
C ILE A 208 -6.70 19.01 -13.59
N TYR A 209 -7.33 17.99 -13.03
CA TYR A 209 -7.05 16.60 -13.40
C TYR A 209 -7.30 16.36 -14.89
N ASN A 210 -8.45 16.81 -15.42
CA ASN A 210 -8.76 16.67 -16.84
C ASN A 210 -7.83 17.50 -17.74
N PHE A 211 -7.31 18.62 -17.24
CA PHE A 211 -6.31 19.41 -17.96
C PHE A 211 -4.94 18.71 -18.00
N LEU A 212 -4.53 18.05 -16.92
CA LEU A 212 -3.26 17.33 -16.82
C LEU A 212 -3.24 16.04 -17.68
N ILE A 213 -4.41 15.39 -17.85
CA ILE A 213 -4.53 14.16 -18.65
C ILE A 213 -4.00 14.30 -20.08
N PRO A 214 -4.40 15.31 -20.87
CA PRO A 214 -3.97 15.45 -22.26
C PRO A 214 -2.50 15.80 -22.43
N LEU A 215 -1.83 16.29 -21.38
CA LEU A 215 -0.41 16.68 -21.45
C LEU A 215 0.55 15.49 -21.55
N THR A 216 0.05 14.27 -21.34
CA THR A 216 0.86 13.06 -21.35
C THR A 216 0.34 12.06 -22.38
N PRO A 217 1.14 11.66 -23.40
CA PRO A 217 0.81 10.51 -24.22
C PRO A 217 0.69 9.27 -23.32
N ARG A 218 -0.29 8.39 -23.58
CA ARG A 218 -0.59 7.28 -22.65
C ARG A 218 -0.67 5.94 -23.33
N ILE A 219 -0.14 4.94 -22.63
CA ILE A 219 -0.23 3.53 -23.02
C ILE A 219 -1.47 2.87 -22.38
N ARG A 220 -2.00 3.43 -21.26
CA ARG A 220 -3.17 2.89 -20.56
C ARG A 220 -4.29 3.91 -20.48
N GLU A 221 -5.51 3.46 -20.53
CA GLU A 221 -6.66 4.30 -20.23
C GLU A 221 -6.60 4.80 -18.78
N VAL A 222 -6.79 6.09 -18.57
CA VAL A 222 -6.57 6.73 -17.25
C VAL A 222 -7.78 7.57 -16.84
N GLY A 223 -8.92 7.34 -17.48
CA GLY A 223 -10.18 7.96 -17.09
C GLY A 223 -10.85 7.25 -15.89
N LEU A 224 -11.95 7.84 -15.42
CA LEU A 224 -12.84 7.19 -14.50
C LEU A 224 -13.59 6.06 -15.24
N GLN A 225 -13.33 4.81 -14.85
CA GLN A 225 -13.98 3.63 -15.44
C GLN A 225 -15.37 3.44 -14.84
N LEU A 226 -16.32 4.30 -15.20
CA LEU A 226 -17.69 4.26 -14.65
C LEU A 226 -18.45 2.99 -15.02
N HIS A 227 -18.01 2.26 -16.05
CA HIS A 227 -18.62 0.99 -16.44
C HIS A 227 -18.47 -0.10 -15.37
N HIS A 228 -17.46 -0.05 -14.52
CA HIS A 228 -17.29 -0.97 -13.39
C HIS A 228 -18.50 -0.98 -12.44
N PHE A 229 -19.22 0.15 -12.30
CA PHE A 229 -20.47 0.16 -11.53
C PHE A 229 -21.58 -0.67 -12.15
N LYS A 230 -21.53 -0.95 -13.45
CA LYS A 230 -22.47 -1.84 -14.14
C LYS A 230 -22.10 -3.31 -13.95
N GLU A 231 -20.83 -3.59 -13.67
CA GLU A 231 -20.30 -4.92 -13.38
C GLU A 231 -20.47 -5.22 -11.90
N ILE A 232 -21.72 -5.56 -11.51
CA ILE A 232 -22.10 -5.71 -10.10
C ILE A 232 -21.18 -6.70 -9.37
N LYS A 233 -20.83 -7.83 -9.99
CA LYS A 233 -19.95 -8.84 -9.38
C LYS A 233 -18.57 -8.31 -9.08
N TYR A 234 -17.96 -7.62 -10.03
CA TYR A 234 -16.67 -6.96 -9.86
C TYR A 234 -16.73 -5.93 -8.72
N THR A 235 -17.70 -5.03 -8.78
CA THR A 235 -17.85 -3.93 -7.81
C THR A 235 -17.98 -4.45 -6.37
N TYR A 236 -18.89 -5.39 -6.09
CA TYR A 236 -19.03 -5.87 -4.71
C TYR A 236 -17.85 -6.75 -4.29
N SER A 237 -17.26 -7.55 -5.20
CA SER A 237 -16.07 -8.34 -4.88
C SER A 237 -14.88 -7.45 -4.57
N LEU A 238 -14.68 -6.36 -5.31
CA LEU A 238 -13.63 -5.38 -5.03
C LEU A 238 -13.84 -4.74 -3.64
N ILE A 239 -15.04 -4.24 -3.35
CA ILE A 239 -15.35 -3.63 -2.05
C ILE A 239 -15.16 -4.64 -0.92
N TYR A 240 -15.66 -5.86 -1.06
CA TYR A 240 -15.49 -6.91 -0.04
C TYR A 240 -14.03 -7.29 0.17
N GLY A 241 -13.26 -7.45 -0.91
CA GLY A 241 -11.82 -7.74 -0.83
C GLY A 241 -11.06 -6.64 -0.07
N ILE A 242 -11.36 -5.37 -0.38
CA ILE A 242 -10.77 -4.23 0.34
C ILE A 242 -11.15 -4.26 1.82
N LEU A 243 -12.43 -4.46 2.15
CA LEU A 243 -12.91 -4.51 3.54
C LEU A 243 -12.30 -5.67 4.32
N ILE A 244 -12.15 -6.85 3.72
CA ILE A 244 -11.53 -8.02 4.36
C ILE A 244 -10.05 -7.74 4.66
N ILE A 245 -9.28 -7.23 3.71
CA ILE A 245 -7.86 -6.91 3.93
C ILE A 245 -7.70 -5.78 4.95
N LEU A 246 -8.53 -4.75 4.86
CA LEU A 246 -8.54 -3.67 5.84
C LEU A 246 -8.83 -4.20 7.24
N ALA A 247 -9.86 -5.07 7.40
CA ALA A 247 -10.18 -5.68 8.67
C ALA A 247 -9.05 -6.60 9.16
N ALA A 248 -8.36 -7.32 8.29
CA ALA A 248 -7.22 -8.15 8.65
C ALA A 248 -6.12 -7.33 9.36
N PHE A 249 -5.84 -6.13 8.88
CA PHE A 249 -4.87 -5.21 9.52
C PHE A 249 -5.44 -4.48 10.74
N LEU A 250 -6.76 -4.37 10.85
CA LEU A 250 -7.45 -3.71 11.96
C LEU A 250 -7.96 -4.68 13.04
N LEU A 251 -7.70 -5.98 12.94
CA LEU A 251 -8.15 -6.99 13.90
C LEU A 251 -7.93 -6.59 15.37
N PRO A 252 -6.75 -6.09 15.80
CA PRO A 252 -6.55 -5.73 17.20
C PRO A 252 -7.43 -4.58 17.68
N PHE A 253 -7.85 -3.70 16.77
CA PHE A 253 -8.79 -2.62 17.07
C PHE A 253 -10.21 -3.15 17.12
N ILE A 254 -10.60 -4.00 16.18
CA ILE A 254 -11.92 -4.65 16.16
C ILE A 254 -12.12 -5.47 17.43
N ILE A 255 -11.14 -6.30 17.80
CA ILE A 255 -11.17 -7.08 19.04
C ILE A 255 -11.30 -6.16 20.27
N SER A 256 -10.55 -5.04 20.28
CA SER A 256 -10.60 -4.09 21.40
C SER A 256 -11.98 -3.45 21.60
N VAL A 257 -12.75 -3.26 20.53
CA VAL A 257 -14.16 -2.80 20.60
C VAL A 257 -14.97 -3.71 21.50
N PHE A 258 -14.82 -5.03 21.35
CA PHE A 258 -15.62 -6.04 22.07
C PHE A 258 -15.02 -6.42 23.43
N LEU A 259 -13.74 -6.16 23.68
CA LEU A 259 -13.11 -6.33 24.99
C LEU A 259 -13.39 -5.18 25.97
N GLU A 260 -14.03 -4.12 25.53
CA GLU A 260 -14.43 -3.03 26.41
C GLU A 260 -15.68 -3.42 27.22
N LYS A 261 -15.52 -3.55 28.55
CA LYS A 261 -16.59 -4.02 29.45
C LYS A 261 -17.89 -3.19 29.33
N SER A 262 -17.78 -1.88 29.11
CA SER A 262 -18.93 -0.97 28.95
C SER A 262 -19.72 -1.27 27.69
N GLN A 263 -19.05 -1.54 26.58
CA GLN A 263 -19.65 -1.88 25.30
C GLN A 263 -20.27 -3.28 25.33
N LEU A 264 -19.53 -4.25 25.85
CA LEU A 264 -20.01 -5.62 26.01
C LEU A 264 -21.27 -5.66 26.90
N LYS A 265 -21.25 -4.94 28.03
CA LYS A 265 -22.42 -4.80 28.90
C LYS A 265 -23.62 -4.19 28.15
N THR A 266 -23.38 -3.13 27.35
CA THR A 266 -24.42 -2.48 26.55
C THR A 266 -25.03 -3.41 25.52
N VAL A 267 -24.19 -4.23 24.86
CA VAL A 267 -24.65 -5.25 23.89
C VAL A 267 -25.46 -6.33 24.59
N ILE A 268 -24.98 -6.89 25.70
CA ILE A 268 -25.62 -8.01 26.42
C ILE A 268 -26.92 -7.57 27.09
N THR A 269 -26.98 -6.38 27.68
CA THR A 269 -28.18 -5.92 28.40
C THR A 269 -29.34 -5.59 27.48
N GLN A 270 -29.08 -5.25 26.22
CA GLN A 270 -30.11 -4.98 25.21
C GLN A 270 -30.48 -6.25 24.43
N LYS A 271 -31.15 -7.23 25.07
CA LYS A 271 -31.44 -8.55 24.50
C LYS A 271 -31.97 -8.54 23.06
N LYS A 272 -32.92 -7.63 22.73
CA LYS A 272 -33.46 -7.49 21.36
C LYS A 272 -32.37 -7.06 20.36
N LYS A 273 -31.49 -6.12 20.73
CA LYS A 273 -30.38 -5.70 19.87
C LYS A 273 -29.28 -6.75 19.80
N LEU A 274 -29.04 -7.52 20.85
CA LEU A 274 -28.11 -8.64 20.82
C LEU A 274 -28.57 -9.71 19.83
N CYS A 275 -29.87 -10.10 19.86
CA CYS A 275 -30.43 -11.00 18.86
C CYS A 275 -30.24 -10.45 17.43
N ALA A 276 -30.62 -9.21 17.19
CA ALA A 276 -30.44 -8.56 15.89
C ALA A 276 -28.97 -8.50 15.48
N PHE A 277 -28.06 -8.20 16.41
CA PHE A 277 -26.61 -8.17 16.18
C PHE A 277 -26.08 -9.54 15.71
N LEU A 278 -26.45 -10.61 16.40
CA LEU A 278 -26.05 -11.97 16.02
C LEU A 278 -26.62 -12.36 14.64
N ILE A 279 -27.90 -12.10 14.39
CA ILE A 279 -28.54 -12.39 13.10
C ILE A 279 -27.86 -11.62 11.97
N ILE A 280 -27.64 -10.30 12.14
CA ILE A 280 -26.99 -9.47 11.11
C ILE A 280 -25.54 -9.90 10.92
N SER A 281 -24.80 -10.21 11.99
CA SER A 281 -23.42 -10.68 11.88
C SER A 281 -23.31 -12.00 11.10
N ILE A 282 -24.20 -12.97 11.41
CA ILE A 282 -24.27 -14.25 10.70
C ILE A 282 -24.67 -14.02 9.24
N PHE A 283 -25.67 -13.19 8.99
CA PHE A 283 -26.11 -12.86 7.63
C PHE A 283 -24.98 -12.20 6.81
N LEU A 284 -24.29 -11.19 7.36
CA LEU A 284 -23.16 -10.55 6.71
C LEU A 284 -22.01 -11.53 6.48
N PHE A 285 -21.70 -12.40 7.43
CA PHE A 285 -20.69 -13.42 7.26
C PHE A 285 -21.04 -14.40 6.14
N ILE A 286 -22.29 -14.86 6.07
CA ILE A 286 -22.76 -15.74 4.99
C ILE A 286 -22.70 -15.02 3.64
N THR A 287 -23.12 -13.75 3.58
CA THR A 287 -23.08 -12.98 2.33
C THR A 287 -21.64 -12.73 1.86
N LEU A 288 -20.72 -12.39 2.77
CA LEU A 288 -19.29 -12.28 2.47
C LEU A 288 -18.73 -13.57 1.87
N ASN A 289 -19.14 -14.74 2.36
CA ASN A 289 -18.62 -16.01 1.85
C ASN A 289 -19.32 -16.49 0.56
N LYS A 290 -20.63 -16.20 0.39
CA LYS A 290 -21.39 -16.67 -0.79
C LYS A 290 -21.33 -15.74 -1.98
N LEU A 291 -21.34 -14.42 -1.73
CA LEU A 291 -21.35 -13.40 -2.80
C LEU A 291 -19.95 -12.92 -3.16
N PHE A 292 -18.98 -13.07 -2.27
CA PHE A 292 -17.61 -12.69 -2.55
C PHE A 292 -17.01 -13.65 -3.59
N MET A 293 -16.58 -13.11 -4.71
CA MET A 293 -15.98 -13.83 -5.84
C MET A 293 -14.57 -13.31 -6.06
N PRO A 294 -13.58 -13.79 -5.30
CA PRO A 294 -12.22 -13.28 -5.42
C PRO A 294 -11.64 -13.42 -6.84
N GLN A 295 -12.08 -14.40 -7.62
CA GLN A 295 -11.65 -14.63 -9.01
C GLN A 295 -12.00 -13.46 -9.95
N GLU A 296 -13.03 -12.68 -9.64
CA GLU A 296 -13.40 -11.48 -10.42
C GLU A 296 -12.38 -10.32 -10.23
N ILE A 297 -11.58 -10.35 -9.16
CA ILE A 297 -10.67 -9.26 -8.79
C ILE A 297 -9.20 -9.70 -8.72
N SER A 298 -8.92 -11.02 -8.62
CA SER A 298 -7.56 -11.55 -8.38
C SER A 298 -7.46 -13.06 -8.61
N TRP A 299 -6.36 -13.64 -8.10
CA TRP A 299 -6.05 -15.09 -8.15
C TRP A 299 -6.89 -15.97 -7.20
N GLY A 300 -7.86 -15.40 -6.48
CA GLY A 300 -8.84 -16.16 -5.73
C GLY A 300 -8.52 -16.44 -4.27
N GLU A 301 -7.32 -16.14 -3.79
CA GLU A 301 -6.89 -16.46 -2.42
C GLU A 301 -6.44 -15.22 -1.65
N PHE A 302 -6.65 -15.22 -0.29
CA PHE A 302 -6.13 -14.13 0.55
C PHE A 302 -4.59 -14.03 0.43
N PRO A 303 -4.02 -12.84 0.21
CA PRO A 303 -4.56 -11.48 0.31
C PRO A 303 -5.21 -10.91 -0.97
N TYR A 304 -5.73 -11.70 -1.85
CA TYR A 304 -6.56 -11.43 -3.02
C TYR A 304 -5.88 -10.62 -4.15
N PHE A 305 -5.42 -9.41 -3.92
CA PHE A 305 -4.94 -8.50 -4.97
C PHE A 305 -3.48 -8.75 -5.40
N GLU A 306 -2.69 -9.39 -4.58
CA GLU A 306 -1.36 -9.97 -4.83
C GLU A 306 -0.41 -9.13 -5.71
N ASN A 307 -0.42 -7.82 -5.58
CA ASN A 307 0.45 -6.94 -6.35
C ASN A 307 1.60 -6.34 -5.53
N THR A 308 1.52 -6.43 -4.21
CA THR A 308 2.48 -5.89 -3.26
C THR A 308 2.80 -6.93 -2.20
N PHE A 309 1.75 -7.51 -1.63
CA PHE A 309 1.77 -8.46 -0.54
C PHE A 309 1.10 -9.76 -0.98
N GLU A 310 1.88 -10.82 -1.06
CA GLU A 310 1.45 -12.16 -1.46
C GLU A 310 1.66 -13.17 -0.36
N ARG A 311 1.13 -14.38 -0.54
CA ARG A 311 1.41 -15.51 0.36
C ARG A 311 2.89 -15.88 0.40
N THR A 312 3.59 -15.61 -0.69
CA THR A 312 5.00 -15.91 -0.88
C THR A 312 5.93 -14.74 -0.49
N GLY A 313 5.38 -13.65 0.07
CA GLY A 313 6.14 -12.47 0.46
C GLY A 313 5.86 -11.25 -0.41
N PHE A 314 6.81 -10.35 -0.56
CA PHE A 314 6.66 -9.22 -1.49
C PHE A 314 6.81 -9.68 -2.93
N TYR A 315 6.09 -9.01 -3.82
CA TYR A 315 5.95 -9.39 -5.21
C TYR A 315 7.07 -8.84 -6.11
N PRO A 316 7.99 -9.66 -6.57
CA PRO A 316 8.85 -9.33 -7.69
C PRO A 316 8.31 -9.98 -8.97
N ARG A 317 7.57 -9.23 -9.79
CA ARG A 317 7.19 -9.69 -11.12
C ARG A 317 8.43 -9.87 -12.01
N GLY A 318 8.38 -10.85 -12.89
CA GLY A 318 9.34 -11.05 -13.97
C GLY A 318 10.42 -12.06 -13.70
N VAL A 319 10.57 -12.57 -12.49
CA VAL A 319 11.38 -13.75 -12.19
C VAL A 319 10.58 -14.99 -12.55
N SER A 320 11.15 -15.88 -13.33
CA SER A 320 10.49 -17.12 -13.77
C SER A 320 10.28 -18.10 -12.62
N GLY A 321 9.29 -18.99 -12.76
CA GLY A 321 9.03 -20.05 -11.80
C GLY A 321 8.17 -19.66 -10.62
N THR A 322 7.88 -20.64 -9.77
CA THR A 322 7.06 -20.48 -8.58
C THR A 322 7.92 -20.05 -7.39
N LYS A 323 7.65 -18.87 -6.86
CA LYS A 323 8.37 -18.38 -5.67
C LYS A 323 8.15 -19.34 -4.49
N TYR A 324 9.22 -19.64 -3.76
CA TYR A 324 9.15 -20.38 -2.50
C TYR A 324 8.29 -19.65 -1.47
N HIS A 325 7.80 -20.35 -0.48
CA HIS A 325 6.92 -19.83 0.57
C HIS A 325 7.51 -20.08 1.96
N PHE A 326 6.98 -19.42 2.98
CA PHE A 326 7.39 -19.68 4.36
C PHE A 326 6.53 -20.79 4.99
N MET A 327 7.14 -21.49 5.98
CA MET A 327 6.50 -22.61 6.66
C MET A 327 5.18 -22.18 7.33
N GLY A 328 4.11 -22.93 7.11
CA GLY A 328 2.79 -22.63 7.67
C GLY A 328 2.06 -21.46 7.03
N SER A 329 2.54 -20.89 5.91
CA SER A 329 1.92 -19.74 5.25
C SER A 329 0.46 -19.99 4.88
N TYR A 330 0.12 -21.16 4.32
CA TYR A 330 -1.25 -21.48 3.90
C TYR A 330 -2.24 -21.44 5.07
N ASP A 331 -1.90 -22.05 6.20
CA ASP A 331 -2.77 -22.09 7.37
C ASP A 331 -2.90 -20.71 8.03
N LEU A 332 -1.79 -19.97 8.12
CA LEU A 332 -1.77 -18.61 8.63
C LEU A 332 -2.71 -17.71 7.81
N TYR A 333 -2.63 -17.74 6.49
CA TYR A 333 -3.45 -16.91 5.63
C TYR A 333 -4.92 -17.32 5.63
N ARG A 334 -5.25 -18.62 5.71
CA ARG A 334 -6.63 -19.11 5.88
C ARG A 334 -7.22 -18.63 7.20
N PHE A 335 -6.46 -18.74 8.30
CA PHE A 335 -6.89 -18.26 9.60
C PHE A 335 -7.10 -16.74 9.59
N TRP A 336 -6.16 -16.00 9.00
CA TRP A 336 -6.23 -14.54 8.92
C TRP A 336 -7.41 -14.06 8.08
N ASP A 337 -7.69 -14.70 6.95
CA ASP A 337 -8.87 -14.45 6.11
C ASP A 337 -10.17 -14.69 6.89
N LEU A 338 -10.30 -15.83 7.55
CA LEU A 338 -11.48 -16.15 8.35
C LEU A 338 -11.70 -15.14 9.47
N ALA A 339 -10.64 -14.81 10.22
CA ALA A 339 -10.71 -13.82 11.28
C ALA A 339 -11.12 -12.43 10.77
N ALA A 340 -10.59 -12.04 9.60
CA ALA A 340 -10.94 -10.78 8.95
C ALA A 340 -12.41 -10.74 8.51
N LYS A 341 -12.93 -11.80 7.89
CA LYS A 341 -14.35 -11.90 7.48
C LYS A 341 -15.29 -11.83 8.68
N ILE A 342 -14.98 -12.53 9.76
CA ILE A 342 -15.71 -12.41 11.03
C ILE A 342 -15.62 -10.97 11.54
N GLY A 343 -14.43 -10.38 11.53
CA GLY A 343 -14.19 -9.00 11.95
C GLY A 343 -15.03 -7.98 11.19
N VAL A 344 -15.13 -8.09 9.85
CA VAL A 344 -15.99 -7.23 9.01
C VAL A 344 -17.46 -7.39 9.42
N ALA A 345 -17.96 -8.62 9.48
CA ALA A 345 -19.36 -8.90 9.77
C ALA A 345 -19.77 -8.34 11.14
N VAL A 346 -18.94 -8.59 12.15
CA VAL A 346 -19.16 -8.15 13.53
C VAL A 346 -19.06 -6.63 13.67
N LEU A 347 -18.03 -6.01 13.06
CA LEU A 347 -17.84 -4.56 13.12
C LEU A 347 -19.00 -3.80 12.44
N LEU A 348 -19.39 -4.20 11.24
CA LEU A 348 -20.50 -3.57 10.52
C LEU A 348 -21.81 -3.70 11.28
N SER A 349 -22.12 -4.89 11.82
CA SER A 349 -23.30 -5.10 12.65
C SER A 349 -23.31 -4.21 13.89
N TYR A 350 -22.14 -4.07 14.53
CA TYR A 350 -21.98 -3.20 15.70
C TYR A 350 -22.23 -1.73 15.34
N ILE A 351 -21.64 -1.25 14.25
CA ILE A 351 -21.81 0.14 13.78
C ILE A 351 -23.30 0.41 13.49
N LEU A 352 -23.97 -0.47 12.76
CA LEU A 352 -25.38 -0.31 12.37
C LEU A 352 -26.35 -0.26 13.57
N LEU A 353 -26.12 -1.08 14.59
CA LEU A 353 -27.08 -1.24 15.68
C LEU A 353 -26.80 -0.37 16.91
N PHE A 354 -25.53 -0.08 17.18
CA PHE A 354 -25.13 0.55 18.44
C PHE A 354 -24.55 1.96 18.27
N GLN A 355 -24.10 2.33 17.03
CA GLN A 355 -23.49 3.64 16.81
C GLN A 355 -24.48 4.63 16.18
N ARG A 356 -25.07 5.52 16.99
CA ARG A 356 -26.03 6.52 16.50
C ARG A 356 -25.38 7.65 15.67
N LYS A 357 -24.10 7.92 15.89
CA LYS A 357 -23.34 9.01 15.24
C LYS A 357 -22.18 8.44 14.41
N PHE A 358 -22.47 7.46 13.57
CA PHE A 358 -21.44 6.80 12.77
C PHE A 358 -20.96 7.67 11.58
N LEU A 359 -21.77 8.65 11.15
CA LEU A 359 -21.42 9.54 10.03
C LEU A 359 -20.51 10.68 10.51
N ASN A 360 -19.22 10.42 10.61
CA ASN A 360 -18.20 11.44 10.80
C ASN A 360 -17.31 11.58 9.54
N PHE A 361 -16.43 12.57 9.52
CA PHE A 361 -15.55 12.83 8.38
C PHE A 361 -14.74 11.60 7.95
N HIS A 362 -14.19 10.84 8.91
CA HIS A 362 -13.36 9.66 8.60
C HIS A 362 -14.16 8.55 7.92
N PHE A 363 -15.38 8.30 8.39
CA PHE A 363 -16.27 7.31 7.76
C PHE A 363 -16.66 7.74 6.35
N ILE A 364 -17.04 9.01 6.18
CA ILE A 364 -17.40 9.57 4.87
C ILE A 364 -16.21 9.46 3.92
N PHE A 365 -15.00 9.79 4.38
CA PHE A 365 -13.77 9.64 3.59
C PHE A 365 -13.54 8.20 3.15
N ILE A 366 -13.70 7.21 4.05
CA ILE A 366 -13.57 5.78 3.70
C ILE A 366 -14.55 5.41 2.60
N VAL A 367 -15.83 5.79 2.74
CA VAL A 367 -16.87 5.47 1.74
C VAL A 367 -16.57 6.14 0.40
N VAL A 368 -16.24 7.44 0.39
CA VAL A 368 -15.91 8.17 -0.85
C VAL A 368 -14.67 7.58 -1.51
N TYR A 369 -13.64 7.26 -0.73
CA TYR A 369 -12.44 6.62 -1.25
C TYR A 369 -12.74 5.25 -1.88
N LEU A 370 -13.54 4.40 -1.23
CA LEU A 370 -13.97 3.09 -1.76
C LEU A 370 -14.71 3.25 -3.09
N LEU A 371 -15.63 4.22 -3.18
CA LEU A 371 -16.35 4.50 -4.43
C LEU A 371 -15.40 4.95 -5.56
N LEU A 372 -14.40 5.78 -5.24
CA LEU A 372 -13.38 6.16 -6.22
C LEU A 372 -12.51 4.96 -6.62
N MET A 373 -12.22 4.01 -5.71
CA MET A 373 -11.47 2.81 -6.04
C MET A 373 -12.20 1.89 -7.01
N VAL A 374 -13.53 1.86 -7.01
CA VAL A 374 -14.31 1.12 -8.01
C VAL A 374 -14.11 1.70 -9.42
N THR A 375 -13.76 2.97 -9.54
CA THR A 375 -13.58 3.61 -10.85
C THR A 375 -12.15 3.52 -11.40
N VAL A 376 -11.21 2.88 -10.71
CA VAL A 376 -9.86 2.68 -11.24
C VAL A 376 -9.81 1.46 -12.17
N GLU A 377 -9.03 1.55 -13.23
CA GLU A 377 -8.87 0.45 -14.20
C GLU A 377 -8.24 -0.79 -13.55
N THR A 378 -7.21 -0.59 -12.75
CA THR A 378 -6.51 -1.69 -12.05
C THR A 378 -6.34 -1.33 -10.59
N PHE A 379 -6.91 -2.16 -9.72
CA PHE A 379 -6.75 -2.01 -8.28
C PHE A 379 -5.51 -2.76 -7.79
N TYR A 380 -4.75 -2.10 -6.91
CA TYR A 380 -3.58 -2.67 -6.24
C TYR A 380 -3.77 -2.63 -4.72
N ASP A 381 -3.34 -3.70 -4.03
CA ASP A 381 -3.45 -3.84 -2.58
C ASP A 381 -2.79 -2.69 -1.79
N ARG A 382 -1.71 -2.09 -2.30
CA ARG A 382 -1.08 -0.89 -1.72
C ARG A 382 -2.02 0.32 -1.59
N TYR A 383 -3.16 0.34 -2.31
CA TYR A 383 -4.16 1.40 -2.17
C TYR A 383 -4.95 1.28 -0.86
N ILE A 384 -5.03 0.07 -0.28
CA ILE A 384 -5.68 -0.18 1.01
C ILE A 384 -4.91 0.50 2.15
N LEU A 385 -3.59 0.68 2.01
CA LEU A 385 -2.76 1.38 2.99
C LEU A 385 -3.33 2.78 3.33
N ILE A 386 -3.89 3.47 2.32
CA ILE A 386 -4.47 4.81 2.46
C ILE A 386 -5.67 4.81 3.44
N LEU A 387 -6.39 3.70 3.54
CA LEU A 387 -7.56 3.58 4.41
C LEU A 387 -7.20 3.24 5.87
N ILE A 388 -6.01 2.72 6.14
CA ILE A 388 -5.64 2.26 7.50
C ILE A 388 -5.68 3.40 8.52
N PRO A 389 -5.00 4.56 8.36
CA PRO A 389 -5.08 5.64 9.32
C PRO A 389 -6.50 6.22 9.49
N PRO A 390 -7.27 6.54 8.43
CA PRO A 390 -8.66 6.98 8.58
C PRO A 390 -9.55 5.97 9.30
N ALA A 391 -9.39 4.67 9.05
CA ALA A 391 -10.18 3.63 9.70
C ALA A 391 -9.83 3.52 11.21
N ILE A 392 -8.55 3.60 11.57
CA ILE A 392 -8.14 3.67 12.98
C ILE A 392 -8.74 4.92 13.64
N MET A 393 -8.63 6.10 13.03
CA MET A 393 -9.20 7.34 13.54
C MET A 393 -10.72 7.25 13.67
N TYR A 394 -11.41 6.60 12.72
CA TYR A 394 -12.83 6.32 12.80
C TYR A 394 -13.16 5.46 14.02
N LEU A 395 -12.49 4.32 14.20
CA LEU A 395 -12.70 3.42 15.33
C LEU A 395 -12.46 4.13 16.68
N LEU A 396 -11.44 4.97 16.76
CA LEU A 396 -11.15 5.79 17.95
C LEU A 396 -12.20 6.88 18.20
N SER A 397 -12.86 7.39 17.16
CA SER A 397 -13.87 8.44 17.28
C SER A 397 -15.23 7.95 17.78
N ILE A 398 -15.58 6.69 17.46
CA ILE A 398 -16.83 6.08 17.89
C ILE A 398 -16.77 5.45 19.28
N GLN A 399 -15.57 5.32 19.83
CA GLN A 399 -15.32 4.71 21.12
C GLN A 399 -14.52 5.66 22.01
N LYS A 400 -14.91 5.80 23.28
CA LYS A 400 -14.02 6.31 24.31
C LYS A 400 -13.12 5.16 24.75
N ILE A 401 -12.10 4.87 23.94
CA ILE A 401 -11.19 3.76 24.24
C ILE A 401 -10.19 4.24 25.28
N GLU A 402 -10.48 4.00 26.54
CA GLU A 402 -9.46 3.87 27.56
C GLU A 402 -8.89 2.46 27.41
N PHE A 403 -7.70 2.35 26.84
CA PHE A 403 -7.06 1.06 26.63
C PHE A 403 -6.72 0.43 27.97
N ASN A 404 -7.39 -0.67 28.31
CA ASN A 404 -6.98 -1.52 29.40
C ASN A 404 -5.72 -2.33 29.01
N LEU A 405 -5.04 -2.89 30.00
CA LEU A 405 -3.80 -3.64 29.79
C LEU A 405 -3.95 -4.77 28.74
N GLY A 406 -5.06 -5.51 28.78
CA GLY A 406 -5.32 -6.60 27.83
C GLY A 406 -5.43 -6.13 26.39
N GLN A 407 -6.11 -5.00 26.17
CA GLN A 407 -6.23 -4.41 24.82
C GLN A 407 -4.89 -3.88 24.30
N MET A 408 -4.03 -3.37 25.21
CA MET A 408 -2.67 -2.98 24.86
C MET A 408 -1.81 -4.17 24.46
N ILE A 409 -1.87 -5.27 25.22
CA ILE A 409 -1.14 -6.50 24.93
C ILE A 409 -1.52 -7.04 23.54
N VAL A 410 -2.80 -7.11 23.21
CA VAL A 410 -3.26 -7.56 21.87
C VAL A 410 -2.65 -6.71 20.75
N LYS A 411 -2.62 -5.37 20.91
CA LYS A 411 -2.02 -4.47 19.91
C LYS A 411 -0.51 -4.62 19.80
N ILE A 412 0.16 -4.80 20.95
CA ILE A 412 1.62 -5.03 20.99
C ILE A 412 1.97 -6.35 20.28
N LEU A 413 1.30 -7.45 20.62
CA LEU A 413 1.52 -8.74 19.99
C LEU A 413 1.27 -8.70 18.49
N PHE A 414 0.20 -8.05 18.07
CA PHE A 414 -0.09 -7.89 16.64
C PHE A 414 0.92 -6.97 15.94
N GLY A 415 1.36 -5.90 16.59
CA GLY A 415 2.44 -5.05 16.08
C GLY A 415 3.75 -5.80 15.89
N PHE A 416 4.14 -6.65 16.85
CA PHE A 416 5.30 -7.54 16.72
C PHE A 416 5.13 -8.57 15.60
N PHE A 417 3.94 -9.16 15.46
CA PHE A 417 3.64 -10.06 14.37
C PHE A 417 3.82 -9.37 13.00
N LEU A 418 3.26 -8.17 12.81
CA LEU A 418 3.44 -7.42 11.56
C LEU A 418 4.90 -7.00 11.35
N MET A 419 5.61 -6.59 12.39
CA MET A 419 7.03 -6.24 12.31
C MET A 419 7.87 -7.45 11.88
N PHE A 420 7.64 -8.62 12.47
CA PHE A 420 8.35 -9.85 12.12
C PHE A 420 8.04 -10.27 10.68
N LEU A 421 6.76 -10.29 10.29
CA LEU A 421 6.32 -10.63 8.93
C LEU A 421 6.92 -9.68 7.88
N SER A 422 6.87 -8.37 8.15
CA SER A 422 7.42 -7.36 7.25
C SER A 422 8.94 -7.42 7.17
N TYR A 423 9.63 -7.74 8.26
CA TYR A 423 11.06 -8.01 8.25
C TYR A 423 11.41 -9.18 7.33
N GLN A 424 10.70 -10.31 7.45
CA GLN A 424 10.91 -11.47 6.59
C GLN A 424 10.75 -11.10 5.11
N PHE A 425 9.64 -10.43 4.78
CA PHE A 425 9.35 -10.06 3.39
C PHE A 425 10.32 -9.01 2.85
N ALA A 426 10.71 -8.03 3.66
CA ALA A 426 11.65 -7.00 3.23
C ALA A 426 13.06 -7.57 3.01
N MET A 427 13.55 -8.41 3.92
CA MET A 427 14.88 -9.03 3.80
C MET A 427 14.96 -9.95 2.58
N ASP A 428 13.97 -10.83 2.41
CA ASP A 428 13.87 -11.69 1.22
C ASP A 428 13.84 -10.85 -0.06
N PHE A 429 12.95 -9.85 -0.13
CA PHE A 429 12.78 -9.00 -1.31
C PHE A 429 14.07 -8.23 -1.65
N ILE A 430 14.71 -7.61 -0.66
CA ILE A 430 15.93 -6.81 -0.88
C ILE A 430 17.08 -7.71 -1.32
N LEU A 431 17.31 -8.84 -0.65
CA LEU A 431 18.43 -9.72 -0.97
C LEU A 431 18.26 -10.39 -2.33
N VAL A 432 17.04 -10.84 -2.67
CA VAL A 432 16.73 -11.42 -3.98
C VAL A 432 16.98 -10.39 -5.10
N ASN A 433 16.37 -9.21 -4.99
CA ASN A 433 16.52 -8.20 -6.03
C ASN A 433 17.97 -7.72 -6.15
N LYS A 434 18.65 -7.50 -5.03
CA LYS A 434 20.06 -7.09 -5.01
C LYS A 434 20.96 -8.13 -5.71
N TYR A 435 20.80 -9.42 -5.39
CA TYR A 435 21.53 -10.50 -6.06
C TYR A 435 21.27 -10.48 -7.57
N ILE A 436 20.01 -10.48 -7.97
CA ILE A 436 19.62 -10.54 -9.39
C ILE A 436 20.17 -9.33 -10.16
N TRP A 437 20.00 -8.11 -9.63
CA TRP A 437 20.45 -6.89 -10.31
C TRP A 437 21.99 -6.82 -10.42
N ASN A 438 22.70 -7.16 -9.35
CA ASN A 438 24.16 -7.14 -9.35
C ASN A 438 24.73 -8.21 -10.28
N LYS A 439 24.15 -9.41 -10.25
CA LYS A 439 24.57 -10.50 -11.15
C LYS A 439 24.25 -10.19 -12.60
N ALA A 440 23.08 -9.61 -12.89
CA ALA A 440 22.74 -9.19 -14.24
C ALA A 440 23.70 -8.11 -14.78
N LYS A 441 24.06 -7.09 -13.97
CA LYS A 441 25.07 -6.08 -14.32
C LYS A 441 26.47 -6.69 -14.52
N GLU A 442 26.87 -7.66 -13.67
CA GLU A 442 28.13 -8.39 -13.78
C GLU A 442 28.19 -9.17 -15.11
N ILE A 443 27.12 -9.92 -15.43
CA ILE A 443 27.02 -10.70 -16.69
C ILE A 443 27.09 -9.76 -17.91
N SER A 444 26.33 -8.68 -17.90
CA SER A 444 26.32 -7.71 -18.98
C SER A 444 27.72 -7.17 -19.26
N LYS A 445 28.44 -6.77 -18.22
CA LYS A 445 29.80 -6.21 -18.34
C LYS A 445 30.85 -7.27 -18.69
N SER A 446 30.89 -8.41 -17.96
CA SER A 446 31.96 -9.41 -18.08
C SER A 446 31.87 -10.22 -19.36
N LYS A 447 30.65 -10.50 -19.83
CA LYS A 447 30.41 -11.28 -21.06
C LYS A 447 30.06 -10.43 -22.28
N ASN A 448 30.06 -9.10 -22.14
CA ASN A 448 29.67 -8.14 -23.17
C ASN A 448 28.28 -8.46 -23.79
N ILE A 449 27.33 -8.81 -22.92
CA ILE A 449 25.95 -9.16 -23.30
C ILE A 449 25.05 -7.98 -23.00
N PRO A 450 24.25 -7.49 -23.97
CA PRO A 450 23.31 -6.40 -23.74
C PRO A 450 22.32 -6.75 -22.63
N GLU A 451 21.98 -5.78 -21.77
CA GLU A 451 21.04 -5.94 -20.64
C GLU A 451 19.67 -6.51 -21.09
N LYS A 452 19.22 -6.14 -22.28
CA LYS A 452 17.99 -6.62 -22.89
C LYS A 452 17.93 -8.14 -23.13
N ARG A 453 19.07 -8.83 -23.16
CA ARG A 453 19.16 -10.30 -23.27
C ARG A 453 19.24 -11.03 -21.94
N ILE A 454 19.06 -10.32 -20.83
CA ILE A 454 19.05 -10.91 -19.49
C ILE A 454 17.64 -10.78 -18.90
N LEU A 455 16.92 -11.89 -18.74
CA LEU A 455 15.63 -11.90 -18.08
C LEU A 455 15.83 -11.92 -16.57
N ALA A 456 15.58 -10.77 -15.95
CA ALA A 456 15.70 -10.55 -14.51
C ALA A 456 14.35 -10.15 -13.88
N THR A 457 14.31 -9.16 -13.00
CA THR A 457 13.08 -8.68 -12.37
C THR A 457 12.21 -7.88 -13.34
N ASN A 458 10.94 -7.62 -12.97
CA ASN A 458 10.03 -6.82 -13.79
C ASN A 458 10.58 -5.40 -14.07
N ALA A 459 11.14 -4.75 -13.04
CA ALA A 459 11.72 -3.42 -13.22
C ALA A 459 12.94 -3.45 -14.17
N TRP A 460 13.77 -4.49 -14.10
CA TRP A 460 14.87 -4.70 -15.04
C TRP A 460 14.34 -4.86 -16.46
N LYS A 461 13.35 -5.75 -16.65
CA LYS A 461 12.73 -6.01 -17.95
C LYS A 461 12.18 -4.70 -18.55
N LEU A 462 11.39 -3.94 -17.80
CA LEU A 462 10.77 -2.71 -18.28
C LEU A 462 11.79 -1.58 -18.53
N ASN A 463 12.92 -1.58 -17.82
CA ASN A 463 13.96 -0.58 -17.99
C ASN A 463 14.87 -0.83 -19.21
N TYR A 464 15.13 -2.11 -19.54
CA TYR A 464 16.13 -2.48 -20.55
C TYR A 464 15.58 -3.26 -21.75
N ILE A 465 14.41 -3.91 -21.63
CA ILE A 465 13.91 -4.85 -22.64
C ILE A 465 12.77 -4.23 -23.43
N ASN A 466 12.97 -4.10 -24.74
CA ASN A 466 11.93 -3.77 -25.70
C ASN A 466 11.59 -5.04 -26.47
N ASP A 467 10.55 -5.77 -26.07
CA ASP A 467 9.88 -6.89 -26.79
C ASP A 467 10.76 -8.04 -27.36
N GLU A 468 12.03 -8.13 -27.03
CA GLU A 468 12.86 -9.25 -27.45
C GLU A 468 12.55 -10.51 -26.62
N ARG A 469 12.33 -11.64 -27.30
CA ARG A 469 12.03 -12.94 -26.66
C ARG A 469 13.25 -13.85 -26.49
N ASP A 470 14.39 -13.47 -27.05
CA ASP A 470 15.61 -14.29 -27.03
C ASP A 470 16.54 -13.90 -25.88
N TYR A 471 16.27 -14.46 -24.71
CA TYR A 471 17.11 -14.24 -23.53
C TYR A 471 18.31 -15.19 -23.53
N THR A 472 19.50 -14.64 -23.36
CA THR A 472 20.72 -15.41 -23.16
C THR A 472 20.85 -15.92 -21.73
N PHE A 473 20.38 -15.12 -20.75
CA PHE A 473 20.34 -15.49 -19.34
C PHE A 473 18.95 -15.30 -18.75
N ASN A 474 18.57 -16.20 -17.83
CA ASN A 474 17.29 -16.17 -17.15
C ASN A 474 17.47 -16.50 -15.66
N PHE A 475 16.90 -15.63 -14.80
CA PHE A 475 16.77 -15.92 -13.37
C PHE A 475 15.44 -16.63 -13.09
N SER A 476 15.48 -17.66 -12.25
CA SER A 476 14.30 -18.45 -11.89
C SER A 476 14.27 -18.79 -10.41
N TYR A 477 13.06 -18.96 -9.86
CA TYR A 477 12.84 -19.55 -8.54
C TYR A 477 12.89 -21.09 -8.57
N ASP A 478 12.73 -21.72 -9.72
CA ASP A 478 12.67 -23.16 -9.85
C ASP A 478 14.00 -23.76 -10.28
N SER A 479 14.29 -24.96 -9.76
CA SER A 479 15.45 -25.78 -10.14
C SER A 479 15.37 -26.31 -11.58
N GLN A 480 14.22 -26.16 -12.24
CA GLN A 480 14.00 -26.45 -13.66
C GLN A 480 13.35 -25.23 -14.30
N VAL A 481 13.82 -24.83 -15.48
CA VAL A 481 13.17 -23.75 -16.23
C VAL A 481 11.80 -24.22 -16.69
N ILE A 482 10.74 -23.68 -16.07
CA ILE A 482 9.34 -24.10 -16.32
C ILE A 482 8.74 -23.38 -17.55
N ASN A 483 9.51 -22.85 -18.42
CA ASN A 483 8.94 -22.34 -19.66
C ASN A 483 8.84 -23.49 -20.67
N GLU A 484 7.62 -23.97 -20.95
CA GLU A 484 7.38 -25.10 -21.84
C GLU A 484 8.02 -24.92 -23.22
N THR A 485 8.15 -23.67 -23.66
CA THR A 485 8.76 -23.31 -24.94
C THR A 485 10.30 -23.41 -24.94
N TYR A 486 10.98 -23.42 -23.77
CA TYR A 486 12.44 -23.27 -23.67
C TYR A 486 13.15 -24.35 -22.85
N ARG A 487 12.46 -25.40 -22.39
CA ARG A 487 13.06 -26.47 -21.55
C ARG A 487 14.29 -27.13 -22.17
N CYS A 488 14.33 -27.23 -23.49
CA CYS A 488 15.46 -27.87 -24.19
C CYS A 488 16.73 -27.02 -24.25
N CYS A 489 16.63 -25.69 -23.96
CA CYS A 489 17.62 -24.75 -24.47
C CYS A 489 18.42 -24.03 -23.39
N TYR A 490 18.18 -24.31 -22.10
CA TYR A 490 18.89 -23.71 -21.00
C TYR A 490 19.63 -24.73 -20.15
N TYR A 491 20.78 -24.34 -19.58
CA TYR A 491 21.49 -25.09 -18.56
C TYR A 491 21.74 -24.24 -17.33
N LEU A 492 21.78 -24.87 -16.18
CA LEU A 492 22.02 -24.23 -14.88
C LEU A 492 23.47 -23.75 -14.79
N VAL A 493 23.67 -22.48 -14.46
CA VAL A 493 25.00 -21.85 -14.30
C VAL A 493 25.33 -21.69 -12.83
N GLU A 494 24.38 -21.24 -12.02
CA GLU A 494 24.62 -20.86 -10.63
C GLU A 494 23.34 -21.02 -9.79
N VAL A 495 23.52 -21.36 -8.52
CA VAL A 495 22.44 -21.35 -7.52
C VAL A 495 22.89 -20.46 -6.38
N ASN A 496 22.05 -19.50 -6.00
CA ASN A 496 22.29 -18.63 -4.87
C ASN A 496 21.25 -18.87 -3.77
N GLU A 497 21.71 -19.08 -2.53
CA GLU A 497 20.84 -19.21 -1.36
C GLU A 497 20.65 -17.84 -0.70
N ILE A 498 19.39 -17.54 -0.36
CA ILE A 498 19.00 -16.28 0.31
C ILE A 498 19.05 -16.49 1.81
N ASN A 499 20.17 -16.12 2.44
CA ASN A 499 20.42 -16.33 3.87
C ASN A 499 20.41 -15.01 4.64
N TYR A 500 19.63 -14.96 5.72
CA TYR A 500 19.60 -13.87 6.68
C TYR A 500 19.10 -14.37 8.05
N PRO A 501 19.34 -13.63 9.15
CA PRO A 501 18.90 -14.05 10.47
C PRO A 501 17.39 -14.28 10.56
N LEU A 502 16.99 -15.37 11.23
CA LEU A 502 15.59 -15.74 11.44
C LEU A 502 14.80 -16.04 10.15
N ASN A 503 15.45 -16.38 9.05
CA ASN A 503 14.77 -16.72 7.80
C ASN A 503 13.82 -17.92 7.99
N ILE A 504 12.53 -17.71 7.65
CA ILE A 504 11.48 -18.73 7.74
C ILE A 504 11.05 -19.29 6.38
N PHE A 505 11.63 -18.80 5.28
CA PHE A 505 11.33 -19.32 3.96
C PHE A 505 11.92 -20.71 3.75
N VAL A 506 11.16 -21.56 3.07
CA VAL A 506 11.57 -22.94 2.77
C VAL A 506 12.37 -22.96 1.47
N ASN A 507 13.61 -23.42 1.53
CA ASN A 507 14.55 -23.52 0.39
C ASN A 507 14.63 -22.20 -0.43
N PRO A 508 14.99 -21.08 0.19
CA PRO A 508 15.02 -19.79 -0.47
C PRO A 508 16.22 -19.72 -1.43
N LYS A 509 16.01 -20.12 -2.68
CA LYS A 509 17.04 -20.21 -3.73
C LYS A 509 16.63 -19.46 -4.99
N ILE A 510 17.63 -18.86 -5.65
CA ILE A 510 17.53 -18.28 -6.97
C ILE A 510 18.50 -19.04 -7.88
N TYR A 511 17.99 -19.46 -9.00
CA TYR A 511 18.71 -20.21 -10.04
C TYR A 511 19.01 -19.29 -11.21
N LEU A 512 20.23 -19.32 -11.70
CA LEU A 512 20.65 -18.63 -12.92
C LEU A 512 20.87 -19.64 -14.03
N TYR A 513 20.20 -19.44 -15.14
CA TYR A 513 20.29 -20.26 -16.33
C TYR A 513 20.91 -19.50 -17.49
N GLN A 514 21.64 -20.21 -18.36
CA GLN A 514 22.16 -19.69 -19.63
C GLN A 514 21.61 -20.52 -20.78
N ALA A 515 21.19 -19.83 -21.85
CA ALA A 515 20.77 -20.48 -23.09
C ALA A 515 21.96 -21.26 -23.71
N ARG A 516 21.71 -22.49 -24.17
CA ARG A 516 22.67 -23.20 -25.01
C ARG A 516 22.80 -22.42 -26.31
N SER A 517 24.01 -22.07 -26.69
CA SER A 517 24.24 -21.50 -28.04
C SER A 517 23.65 -22.48 -29.04
N PHE A 518 22.68 -22.06 -29.84
CA PHE A 518 22.36 -22.74 -31.07
C PHE A 518 23.62 -22.58 -31.92
N SER A 519 24.57 -23.50 -31.79
CA SER A 519 25.61 -23.64 -32.79
C SER A 519 24.88 -23.90 -34.10
N SER A 520 25.26 -23.18 -35.14
CA SER A 520 24.84 -23.15 -36.52
C SER A 520 24.73 -24.51 -37.23
N THR A 521 23.99 -25.45 -36.66
CA THR A 521 23.78 -26.82 -37.22
C THR A 521 22.43 -26.95 -37.90
N ILE A 522 21.62 -25.88 -38.01
CA ILE A 522 20.35 -25.93 -38.77
C ILE A 522 20.54 -25.53 -40.25
N GLU A 523 21.72 -25.04 -40.66
CA GLU A 523 21.97 -24.74 -42.08
C GLU A 523 22.39 -25.94 -42.95
N LYS A 524 22.34 -27.16 -42.45
CA LYS A 524 22.74 -28.36 -43.20
C LYS A 524 21.68 -29.44 -43.40
N GLN A 525 20.39 -29.14 -43.23
CA GLN A 525 19.32 -30.09 -43.50
C GLN A 525 18.33 -29.69 -44.61
N ASP A 526 18.59 -28.60 -45.34
CA ASP A 526 17.86 -28.27 -46.58
C ASP A 526 18.81 -28.20 -47.78
N ASN A 527 19.45 -29.32 -48.09
CA ASN A 527 20.02 -29.61 -49.43
C ASN A 527 19.73 -31.07 -49.82
#